data_d14c8e2944e1c0336bb42dda2014a166
#
_entry.id   d14c8e2944e1c0336bb42dda2014a166
#
_cell.length_a   1.000
_cell.length_b   1.000
_cell.length_c   1.000
_cell.angle_alpha   90.00
_cell.angle_beta   90.00
_cell.angle_gamma   90.00
#
_symmetry.space_group_name_H-M   'P 1'
#
loop_
_entity.id
_entity.type
_entity.pdbx_description
1 polymer ?
#
loop_
_entity_poly.entity_id
_entity_poly.type
_entity_poly.pdbx_seq_one_letter_code
_entity_poly.pdbx_strand_id
1 'polypeptide(L)'
;MSETEEDRAFYAAGEAAFVARRGTPFLLSPKDFALLKEWRALGIPIEAVESGIEEAFTRREERGATGRINSLSYCRDAVLSAWERRSETAVGRGIGRVETETADVGARLARLARALDAVARVHPDLTERLDSAGRSLDRLATAGKSPGEVETSLARLDRRLAKDLHEALSAERRSRLESRVEELLAKARVKMDRETEEKTRRALSRRTLREELALPRLTLLGDD
;
A
#
# COMPACT_ATOMS: atom_id res chain seq x y z
N MET A 1 -0.76 -23.84 -1.11
CA MET A 1 -2.20 -23.90 -0.76
C MET A 1 -2.96 -23.84 -2.07
N SER A 2 -3.89 -24.78 -2.29
CA SER A 2 -4.71 -24.77 -3.51
C SER A 2 -5.75 -23.67 -3.45
N GLU A 3 -5.88 -22.87 -4.51
CA GLU A 3 -6.94 -21.86 -4.62
C GLU A 3 -8.31 -22.54 -4.62
N THR A 4 -9.21 -22.07 -3.77
CA THR A 4 -10.59 -22.55 -3.69
C THR A 4 -11.43 -22.00 -4.84
N GLU A 5 -12.61 -22.58 -5.08
CA GLU A 5 -13.55 -22.07 -6.09
C GLU A 5 -14.07 -20.67 -5.71
N GLU A 6 -14.23 -20.42 -4.41
CA GLU A 6 -14.59 -19.10 -3.88
C GLU A 6 -13.50 -18.03 -4.13
N ASP A 7 -12.22 -18.42 -4.03
CA ASP A 7 -11.11 -17.49 -4.31
C ASP A 7 -11.10 -17.11 -5.79
N ARG A 8 -11.31 -18.10 -6.68
CA ARG A 8 -11.40 -17.84 -8.13
C ARG A 8 -12.58 -16.94 -8.48
N ALA A 9 -13.74 -17.17 -7.86
CA ALA A 9 -14.92 -16.33 -8.06
C ALA A 9 -14.66 -14.90 -7.61
N PHE A 10 -13.99 -14.70 -6.46
CA PHE A 10 -13.59 -13.40 -5.95
C PHE A 10 -12.66 -12.67 -6.93
N TYR A 11 -11.62 -13.35 -7.45
CA TYR A 11 -10.67 -12.74 -8.37
C TYR A 11 -11.34 -12.38 -9.70
N ALA A 12 -12.19 -13.26 -10.23
CA ALA A 12 -12.94 -13.01 -11.47
C ALA A 12 -13.90 -11.82 -11.33
N ALA A 13 -14.57 -11.67 -10.19
CA ALA A 13 -15.48 -10.56 -9.94
C ALA A 13 -14.72 -9.22 -9.81
N GLY A 14 -13.59 -9.20 -9.08
CA GLY A 14 -12.74 -8.01 -8.97
C GLY A 14 -12.15 -7.56 -10.30
N GLU A 15 -11.70 -8.51 -11.13
CA GLU A 15 -11.25 -8.24 -12.50
C GLU A 15 -12.38 -7.67 -13.35
N ALA A 16 -13.55 -8.30 -13.34
CA ALA A 16 -14.71 -7.87 -14.11
C ALA A 16 -15.15 -6.45 -13.74
N ALA A 17 -15.20 -6.12 -12.46
CA ALA A 17 -15.53 -4.78 -11.99
C ALA A 17 -14.55 -3.71 -12.49
N PHE A 18 -13.23 -4.01 -12.43
CA PHE A 18 -12.21 -3.10 -12.91
C PHE A 18 -12.26 -2.91 -14.44
N VAL A 19 -12.42 -4.00 -15.19
CA VAL A 19 -12.53 -3.98 -16.66
C VAL A 19 -13.78 -3.22 -17.10
N ALA A 20 -14.92 -3.43 -16.44
CA ALA A 20 -16.18 -2.73 -16.74
C ALA A 20 -16.04 -1.21 -16.61
N ARG A 21 -15.42 -0.71 -15.56
CA ARG A 21 -15.20 0.73 -15.36
C ARG A 21 -14.13 1.31 -16.27
N ARG A 22 -13.12 0.54 -16.62
CA ARG A 22 -12.07 0.96 -17.54
C ARG A 22 -12.54 1.08 -18.99
N GLY A 23 -13.56 0.33 -19.38
CA GLY A 23 -14.18 0.37 -20.71
C GLY A 23 -13.34 -0.22 -21.85
N THR A 24 -12.25 -0.94 -21.55
CA THR A 24 -11.42 -1.65 -22.55
C THR A 24 -11.00 -3.01 -22.02
N PRO A 25 -10.94 -4.06 -22.86
CA PRO A 25 -10.41 -5.36 -22.47
C PRO A 25 -9.00 -5.19 -21.87
N PHE A 26 -8.80 -5.76 -20.72
CA PHE A 26 -7.54 -5.66 -19.99
C PHE A 26 -7.30 -6.94 -19.21
N LEU A 27 -6.13 -7.50 -19.34
CA LEU A 27 -5.67 -8.56 -18.44
C LEU A 27 -5.01 -7.88 -17.23
N LEU A 28 -5.44 -8.27 -16.05
CA LEU A 28 -4.80 -7.81 -14.81
C LEU A 28 -3.30 -8.12 -14.85
N SER A 29 -2.48 -7.17 -14.47
CA SER A 29 -1.06 -7.42 -14.29
C SER A 29 -0.85 -8.39 -13.13
N PRO A 30 0.29 -9.12 -13.08
CA PRO A 30 0.61 -9.95 -11.92
C PRO A 30 0.53 -9.20 -10.59
N LYS A 31 0.86 -7.91 -10.58
CA LYS A 31 0.76 -7.03 -9.39
C LYS A 31 -0.69 -6.73 -9.00
N ASP A 32 -1.56 -6.50 -9.98
CA ASP A 32 -2.99 -6.26 -9.70
C ASP A 32 -3.65 -7.54 -9.21
N PHE A 33 -3.26 -8.69 -9.76
CA PHE A 33 -3.74 -9.98 -9.29
C PHE A 33 -3.26 -10.31 -7.87
N ALA A 34 -1.99 -10.02 -7.55
CA ALA A 34 -1.48 -10.14 -6.20
C ALA A 34 -2.28 -9.26 -5.22
N LEU A 35 -2.66 -8.05 -5.62
CA LEU A 35 -3.47 -7.16 -4.81
C LEU A 35 -4.88 -7.73 -4.52
N LEU A 36 -5.51 -8.39 -5.50
CA LEU A 36 -6.79 -9.09 -5.25
C LEU A 36 -6.62 -10.25 -4.26
N LYS A 37 -5.54 -11.02 -4.38
CA LYS A 37 -5.21 -12.09 -3.40
C LYS A 37 -5.02 -11.52 -2.00
N GLU A 38 -4.34 -10.41 -1.86
CA GLU A 38 -4.15 -9.72 -0.59
C GLU A 38 -5.49 -9.28 0.00
N TRP A 39 -6.37 -8.66 -0.78
CA TRP A 39 -7.69 -8.24 -0.32
C TRP A 39 -8.54 -9.43 0.13
N ARG A 40 -8.48 -10.55 -0.60
CA ARG A 40 -9.15 -11.79 -0.21
C ARG A 40 -8.59 -12.33 1.11
N ALA A 41 -7.28 -12.35 1.27
CA ALA A 41 -6.60 -12.80 2.49
C ALA A 41 -6.91 -11.92 3.70
N LEU A 42 -7.13 -10.62 3.51
CA LEU A 42 -7.59 -9.68 4.54
C LEU A 42 -9.08 -9.81 4.87
N GLY A 43 -9.82 -10.68 4.19
CA GLY A 43 -11.25 -10.84 4.39
C GLY A 43 -12.09 -9.69 3.83
N ILE A 44 -11.54 -8.85 2.94
CA ILE A 44 -12.32 -7.80 2.28
C ILE A 44 -13.38 -8.45 1.39
N PRO A 45 -14.68 -8.16 1.63
CA PRO A 45 -15.74 -8.73 0.82
C PRO A 45 -15.73 -8.16 -0.60
N ILE A 46 -16.14 -8.98 -1.57
CA ILE A 46 -16.09 -8.56 -2.98
C ILE A 46 -16.88 -7.29 -3.26
N GLU A 47 -17.98 -7.10 -2.55
CA GLU A 47 -18.82 -5.90 -2.69
C GLU A 47 -18.10 -4.62 -2.22
N ALA A 48 -17.16 -4.72 -1.30
CA ALA A 48 -16.33 -3.58 -0.92
C ALA A 48 -15.27 -3.28 -1.99
N VAL A 49 -14.75 -4.33 -2.65
CA VAL A 49 -13.83 -4.17 -3.78
C VAL A 49 -14.54 -3.49 -4.94
N GLU A 50 -15.72 -3.98 -5.33
CA GLU A 50 -16.55 -3.41 -6.40
C GLU A 50 -16.93 -1.95 -6.11
N SER A 51 -17.44 -1.68 -4.91
CA SER A 51 -17.76 -0.31 -4.46
C SER A 51 -16.56 0.63 -4.51
N GLY A 52 -15.40 0.17 -4.04
CA GLY A 52 -14.18 0.98 -4.02
C GLY A 52 -13.63 1.26 -5.41
N ILE A 53 -13.72 0.28 -6.33
CA ILE A 53 -13.38 0.50 -7.75
C ILE A 53 -14.30 1.56 -8.34
N GLU A 54 -15.62 1.42 -8.19
CA GLU A 54 -16.63 2.38 -8.67
C GLU A 54 -16.32 3.79 -8.17
N GLU A 55 -16.14 3.95 -6.88
CA GLU A 55 -15.87 5.23 -6.24
C GLU A 55 -14.56 5.87 -6.71
N ALA A 56 -13.49 5.07 -6.90
CA ALA A 56 -12.21 5.58 -7.39
C ALA A 56 -12.33 6.18 -8.81
N PHE A 57 -13.07 5.51 -9.68
CA PHE A 57 -13.33 6.00 -11.04
C PHE A 57 -14.23 7.24 -11.03
N THR A 58 -15.34 7.23 -10.29
CA THR A 58 -16.26 8.35 -10.17
C THR A 58 -15.56 9.60 -9.64
N ARG A 59 -14.80 9.48 -8.55
CA ARG A 59 -14.02 10.61 -8.01
C ARG A 59 -13.01 11.17 -9.01
N ARG A 60 -12.48 10.33 -9.89
CA ARG A 60 -11.56 10.77 -10.93
C ARG A 60 -12.30 11.55 -12.03
N GLU A 61 -13.46 11.04 -12.46
CA GLU A 61 -14.33 11.70 -13.44
C GLU A 61 -14.77 13.08 -12.96
N GLU A 62 -15.23 13.16 -11.70
CA GLU A 62 -15.64 14.43 -11.05
C GLU A 62 -14.50 15.47 -10.99
N ARG A 63 -13.25 15.02 -10.85
CA ARG A 63 -12.08 15.91 -10.87
C ARG A 63 -11.63 16.30 -12.27
N GLY A 64 -12.31 15.86 -13.31
CA GLY A 64 -11.92 16.14 -14.71
C GLY A 64 -10.55 15.59 -15.09
N ALA A 65 -10.01 14.61 -14.36
CA ALA A 65 -8.68 14.09 -14.61
C ALA A 65 -8.64 13.25 -15.90
N THR A 66 -7.87 13.71 -16.89
CA THR A 66 -7.65 13.03 -18.16
C THR A 66 -6.64 11.87 -18.00
N GLY A 67 -6.79 10.82 -18.81
CA GLY A 67 -5.91 9.65 -18.79
C GLY A 67 -6.62 8.40 -18.26
N ARG A 68 -6.05 7.21 -18.54
CA ARG A 68 -6.64 5.92 -18.14
C ARG A 68 -6.07 5.44 -16.82
N ILE A 69 -6.90 4.83 -15.99
CA ILE A 69 -6.43 4.08 -14.82
C ILE A 69 -5.90 2.74 -15.33
N ASN A 70 -4.62 2.48 -15.12
CA ASN A 70 -3.91 1.32 -15.66
C ASN A 70 -3.53 0.28 -14.60
N SER A 71 -3.93 0.46 -13.34
CA SER A 71 -3.63 -0.47 -12.26
C SER A 71 -4.71 -0.42 -11.21
N LEU A 72 -5.05 -1.59 -10.69
CA LEU A 72 -5.98 -1.76 -9.57
C LEU A 72 -5.48 -1.07 -8.29
N SER A 73 -4.17 -0.89 -8.16
CA SER A 73 -3.57 -0.17 -7.02
C SER A 73 -4.04 1.29 -6.90
N TYR A 74 -4.55 1.90 -7.98
CA TYR A 74 -5.19 3.21 -7.92
C TYR A 74 -6.46 3.20 -7.06
N CYS A 75 -7.18 2.08 -7.04
CA CYS A 75 -8.44 1.93 -6.32
C CYS A 75 -8.23 1.52 -4.84
N ARG A 76 -6.99 1.25 -4.41
CA ARG A 76 -6.67 0.70 -3.08
C ARG A 76 -7.32 1.50 -1.94
N ASP A 77 -7.11 2.81 -1.90
CA ASP A 77 -7.62 3.66 -0.82
C ASP A 77 -9.15 3.70 -0.79
N ALA A 78 -9.78 3.67 -1.97
CA ALA A 78 -11.24 3.67 -2.08
C ALA A 78 -11.84 2.31 -1.65
N VAL A 79 -11.18 1.20 -2.00
CA VAL A 79 -11.58 -0.16 -1.56
C VAL A 79 -11.50 -0.29 -0.05
N LEU A 80 -10.41 0.16 0.56
CA LEU A 80 -10.24 0.15 2.01
C LEU A 80 -11.30 1.02 2.71
N SER A 81 -11.57 2.21 2.18
CA SER A 81 -12.63 3.09 2.70
C SER A 81 -14.03 2.49 2.55
N ALA A 82 -14.30 1.80 1.44
CA ALA A 82 -15.57 1.11 1.23
C ALA A 82 -15.74 -0.07 2.21
N TRP A 83 -14.67 -0.82 2.45
CA TRP A 83 -14.66 -1.89 3.43
C TRP A 83 -14.89 -1.37 4.86
N GLU A 84 -14.23 -0.28 5.23
CA GLU A 84 -14.39 0.39 6.52
C GLU A 84 -15.86 0.82 6.77
N ARG A 85 -16.49 1.52 5.83
CA ARG A 85 -17.91 1.92 5.93
C ARG A 85 -18.84 0.73 6.06
N ARG A 86 -18.56 -0.40 5.40
CA ARG A 86 -19.36 -1.63 5.54
C ARG A 86 -19.16 -2.29 6.89
N SER A 87 -17.93 -2.27 7.42
CA SER A 87 -17.61 -2.80 8.75
C SER A 87 -18.32 -2.01 9.85
N GLU A 88 -18.38 -0.68 9.76
CA GLU A 88 -19.14 0.18 10.68
C GLU A 88 -20.64 -0.13 10.66
N THR A 89 -21.21 -0.42 9.49
CA THR A 89 -22.63 -0.78 9.34
C THR A 89 -22.91 -2.22 9.82
N ALA A 90 -21.91 -3.08 9.85
CA ALA A 90 -22.01 -4.50 10.27
C ALA A 90 -21.78 -4.72 11.78
N VAL A 91 -21.24 -3.73 12.51
CA VAL A 91 -21.03 -3.78 13.97
C VAL A 91 -22.31 -4.08 14.78
N GLY A 92 -23.50 -4.01 14.17
CA GLY A 92 -24.75 -4.50 14.77
C GLY A 92 -24.99 -6.02 14.69
N ARG A 93 -24.12 -6.83 14.07
CA ARG A 93 -24.41 -8.26 13.77
C ARG A 93 -23.25 -9.27 13.85
N GLY A 94 -22.22 -9.10 14.68
CA GLY A 94 -21.26 -10.21 14.79
C GLY A 94 -19.99 -9.94 15.56
N ILE A 95 -19.98 -10.20 16.84
CA ILE A 95 -18.86 -10.03 17.78
C ILE A 95 -17.66 -10.97 17.49
N GLY A 96 -17.86 -12.12 16.86
CA GLY A 96 -16.79 -13.13 16.68
C GLY A 96 -15.80 -12.89 15.55
N ARG A 97 -16.14 -12.03 14.55
CA ARG A 97 -15.29 -11.78 13.37
C ARG A 97 -14.31 -10.62 13.59
N VAL A 98 -14.67 -9.67 14.43
CA VAL A 98 -13.86 -8.49 14.77
C VAL A 98 -12.59 -8.85 15.54
N GLU A 99 -12.66 -9.84 16.44
CA GLU A 99 -11.52 -10.26 17.27
C GLU A 99 -10.41 -10.93 16.45
N THR A 100 -10.75 -11.68 15.40
CA THR A 100 -9.77 -12.32 14.53
C THR A 100 -9.07 -11.32 13.61
N GLU A 101 -9.79 -10.34 13.06
CA GLU A 101 -9.25 -9.29 12.20
C GLU A 101 -8.33 -8.33 12.97
N THR A 102 -8.69 -7.94 14.19
CA THR A 102 -7.84 -7.09 15.04
C THR A 102 -6.59 -7.81 15.54
N ALA A 103 -6.67 -9.10 15.82
CA ALA A 103 -5.52 -9.92 16.19
C ALA A 103 -4.52 -10.04 15.03
N ASP A 104 -4.99 -10.15 13.79
CA ASP A 104 -4.14 -10.22 12.60
C ASP A 104 -3.47 -8.86 12.30
N VAL A 105 -4.20 -7.75 12.45
CA VAL A 105 -3.63 -6.38 12.34
C VAL A 105 -2.54 -6.17 13.40
N GLY A 106 -2.78 -6.52 14.66
CA GLY A 106 -1.80 -6.41 15.73
C GLY A 106 -0.54 -7.24 15.45
N ALA A 107 -0.72 -8.49 15.01
CA ALA A 107 0.39 -9.37 14.64
C ALA A 107 1.20 -8.80 13.45
N ARG A 108 0.55 -8.18 12.47
CA ARG A 108 1.22 -7.54 11.33
C ARG A 108 2.02 -6.32 11.78
N LEU A 109 1.45 -5.42 12.59
CA LEU A 109 2.14 -4.26 13.13
C LEU A 109 3.38 -4.66 13.95
N ALA A 110 3.27 -5.70 14.79
CA ALA A 110 4.39 -6.22 15.53
C ALA A 110 5.49 -6.83 14.63
N ARG A 111 5.13 -7.45 13.52
CA ARG A 111 6.11 -7.92 12.51
C ARG A 111 6.85 -6.75 11.86
N LEU A 112 6.12 -5.69 11.50
CA LEU A 112 6.72 -4.49 10.93
C LEU A 112 7.67 -3.80 11.92
N ALA A 113 7.30 -3.69 13.19
CA ALA A 113 8.16 -3.13 14.23
C ALA A 113 9.46 -3.93 14.37
N ARG A 114 9.38 -5.26 14.46
CA ARG A 114 10.58 -6.13 14.48
C ARG A 114 11.45 -6.01 13.23
N ALA A 115 10.85 -5.81 12.06
CA ALA A 115 11.60 -5.60 10.82
C ALA A 115 12.35 -4.26 10.86
N LEU A 116 11.75 -3.19 11.39
CA LEU A 116 12.43 -1.91 11.58
C LEU A 116 13.59 -2.03 12.61
N ASP A 117 13.41 -2.76 13.70
CA ASP A 117 14.48 -3.04 14.67
C ASP A 117 15.65 -3.80 14.03
N ALA A 118 15.36 -4.74 13.13
CA ALA A 118 16.41 -5.46 12.41
C ALA A 118 17.22 -4.51 11.50
N VAL A 119 16.56 -3.58 10.82
CA VAL A 119 17.22 -2.53 10.01
C VAL A 119 18.05 -1.60 10.89
N ALA A 120 17.55 -1.19 12.07
CA ALA A 120 18.26 -0.33 13.02
C ALA A 120 19.57 -0.94 13.50
N ARG A 121 19.62 -2.26 13.70
CA ARG A 121 20.85 -2.98 14.07
C ARG A 121 21.92 -2.95 12.97
N VAL A 122 21.52 -2.93 11.71
CA VAL A 122 22.42 -2.87 10.54
C VAL A 122 22.87 -1.43 10.26
N HIS A 123 22.01 -0.44 10.58
CA HIS A 123 22.23 0.98 10.33
C HIS A 123 22.13 1.80 11.62
N PRO A 124 23.18 1.77 12.50
CA PRO A 124 23.15 2.47 13.79
C PRO A 124 22.96 3.98 13.68
N ASP A 125 23.41 4.58 12.60
CA ASP A 125 23.25 6.00 12.24
C ASP A 125 21.80 6.41 12.01
N LEU A 126 20.91 5.46 11.73
CA LEU A 126 19.49 5.67 11.45
C LEU A 126 18.56 5.22 12.59
N THR A 127 19.11 4.67 13.67
CA THR A 127 18.36 4.03 14.79
C THR A 127 17.29 4.95 15.35
N GLU A 128 17.58 6.21 15.63
CA GLU A 128 16.61 7.15 16.21
C GLU A 128 15.33 7.30 15.36
N ARG A 129 15.48 7.33 14.02
CA ARG A 129 14.37 7.45 13.07
C ARG A 129 13.55 6.17 12.99
N LEU A 130 14.24 5.03 12.96
CA LEU A 130 13.62 3.70 12.92
C LEU A 130 12.85 3.42 14.21
N ASP A 131 13.43 3.71 15.37
CA ASP A 131 12.78 3.58 16.68
C ASP A 131 11.53 4.48 16.81
N SER A 132 11.62 5.71 16.28
CA SER A 132 10.46 6.61 16.25
C SER A 132 9.31 6.04 15.43
N ALA A 133 9.63 5.40 14.30
CA ALA A 133 8.63 4.69 13.49
C ALA A 133 8.09 3.46 14.22
N GLY A 134 8.94 2.65 14.87
CA GLY A 134 8.54 1.51 15.70
C GLY A 134 7.54 1.91 16.78
N ARG A 135 7.85 2.96 17.57
CA ARG A 135 6.91 3.49 18.58
C ARG A 135 5.58 3.98 17.97
N SER A 136 5.58 4.39 16.71
CA SER A 136 4.35 4.78 16.02
C SER A 136 3.52 3.56 15.63
N LEU A 137 4.16 2.44 15.27
CA LEU A 137 3.48 1.16 15.03
C LEU A 137 2.86 0.62 16.33
N ASP A 138 3.57 0.68 17.46
CA ASP A 138 3.05 0.24 18.75
C ASP A 138 1.82 1.05 19.17
N ARG A 139 1.84 2.36 18.97
CA ARG A 139 0.67 3.23 19.21
C ARG A 139 -0.50 2.89 18.31
N LEU A 140 -0.25 2.53 17.04
CA LEU A 140 -1.31 2.11 16.14
C LEU A 140 -1.93 0.78 16.56
N ALA A 141 -1.13 -0.15 17.11
CA ALA A 141 -1.61 -1.45 17.58
C ALA A 141 -2.61 -1.34 18.76
N THR A 142 -2.48 -0.26 19.56
CA THR A 142 -3.33 -0.04 20.74
C THR A 142 -4.43 1.01 20.53
N ALA A 143 -4.49 1.62 19.31
CA ALA A 143 -5.39 2.74 19.06
C ALA A 143 -6.85 2.38 18.81
N GLY A 144 -7.21 1.09 18.73
CA GLY A 144 -8.57 0.63 18.48
C GLY A 144 -9.13 1.06 17.11
N LYS A 145 -8.24 1.32 16.14
CA LYS A 145 -8.61 1.78 14.80
C LYS A 145 -9.02 0.62 13.92
N SER A 146 -9.92 0.91 12.97
CA SER A 146 -10.26 -0.03 11.91
C SER A 146 -9.05 -0.33 11.02
N PRO A 147 -8.99 -1.51 10.34
CA PRO A 147 -7.91 -1.85 9.43
C PRO A 147 -7.65 -0.80 8.34
N GLY A 148 -8.70 -0.16 7.80
CA GLY A 148 -8.59 0.91 6.81
C GLY A 148 -7.91 2.17 7.36
N GLU A 149 -8.26 2.59 8.59
CA GLU A 149 -7.59 3.72 9.27
C GLU A 149 -6.13 3.39 9.60
N VAL A 150 -5.85 2.14 9.99
CA VAL A 150 -4.48 1.65 10.23
C VAL A 150 -3.68 1.72 8.92
N GLU A 151 -4.19 1.21 7.81
CA GLU A 151 -3.50 1.26 6.51
C GLU A 151 -3.25 2.71 6.06
N THR A 152 -4.24 3.60 6.24
CA THR A 152 -4.06 5.04 5.95
C THR A 152 -2.95 5.65 6.81
N SER A 153 -2.89 5.28 8.09
CA SER A 153 -1.87 5.73 9.03
C SER A 153 -0.49 5.17 8.67
N LEU A 154 -0.41 3.90 8.27
CA LEU A 154 0.80 3.25 7.78
C LEU A 154 1.34 3.92 6.51
N ALA A 155 0.47 4.22 5.56
CA ALA A 155 0.86 4.91 4.32
C ALA A 155 1.43 6.32 4.58
N ARG A 156 0.94 7.02 5.61
CA ARG A 156 1.52 8.32 6.05
C ARG A 156 2.85 8.13 6.75
N LEU A 157 2.94 7.14 7.65
CA LEU A 157 4.16 6.81 8.38
C LEU A 157 5.27 6.38 7.42
N ASP A 158 4.97 5.54 6.44
CA ASP A 158 5.89 5.06 5.41
C ASP A 158 6.50 6.22 4.58
N ARG A 159 5.66 7.16 4.16
CA ARG A 159 6.13 8.34 3.42
C ARG A 159 7.01 9.25 4.28
N ARG A 160 6.65 9.44 5.55
CA ARG A 160 7.42 10.24 6.50
C ARG A 160 8.75 9.57 6.81
N LEU A 161 8.73 8.28 7.14
CA LEU A 161 9.94 7.51 7.43
C LEU A 161 10.93 7.57 6.26
N ALA A 162 10.45 7.33 5.03
CA ALA A 162 11.31 7.41 3.85
C ALA A 162 11.98 8.79 3.69
N LYS A 163 11.25 9.89 3.99
CA LYS A 163 11.79 11.24 3.98
C LYS A 163 12.83 11.43 5.08
N ASP A 164 12.47 11.09 6.32
CA ASP A 164 13.34 11.28 7.50
C ASP A 164 14.64 10.48 7.39
N LEU A 165 14.57 9.25 6.83
CA LEU A 165 15.76 8.43 6.56
C LEU A 165 16.61 9.01 5.44
N HIS A 166 16.02 9.47 4.34
CA HIS A 166 16.76 10.12 3.25
C HIS A 166 17.52 11.34 3.74
N GLU A 167 16.91 12.17 4.60
CA GLU A 167 17.55 13.36 5.19
C GLU A 167 18.67 12.99 6.17
N ALA A 168 18.57 11.85 6.85
CA ALA A 168 19.57 11.36 7.81
C ALA A 168 20.75 10.65 7.14
N LEU A 169 20.67 10.28 5.87
CA LEU A 169 21.80 9.68 5.15
C LEU A 169 22.99 10.64 5.07
N SER A 170 24.21 10.08 5.12
CA SER A 170 25.42 10.85 4.81
C SER A 170 25.35 11.44 3.39
N ALA A 171 26.05 12.55 3.17
CA ALA A 171 26.08 13.21 1.86
C ALA A 171 26.51 12.24 0.74
N GLU A 172 27.48 11.37 1.02
CA GLU A 172 27.97 10.37 0.07
C GLU A 172 26.90 9.31 -0.28
N ARG A 173 26.18 8.77 0.73
CA ARG A 173 25.11 7.79 0.50
C ARG A 173 23.95 8.43 -0.26
N ARG A 174 23.59 9.66 0.09
CA ARG A 174 22.53 10.42 -0.59
C ARG A 174 22.88 10.65 -2.06
N SER A 175 24.11 11.09 -2.36
CA SER A 175 24.56 11.31 -3.74
C SER A 175 24.53 10.03 -4.57
N ARG A 176 24.93 8.90 -3.98
CA ARG A 176 24.84 7.58 -4.67
C ARG A 176 23.40 7.20 -4.96
N LEU A 177 22.51 7.40 -4.01
CA LEU A 177 21.09 7.11 -4.18
C LEU A 177 20.46 8.00 -5.28
N GLU A 178 20.77 9.29 -5.27
CA GLU A 178 20.29 10.25 -6.27
C GLU A 178 20.80 9.87 -7.67
N SER A 179 22.09 9.54 -7.81
CA SER A 179 22.66 9.07 -9.08
C SER A 179 21.95 7.82 -9.59
N ARG A 180 21.65 6.88 -8.71
CA ARG A 180 20.92 5.66 -9.06
C ARG A 180 19.49 5.95 -9.53
N VAL A 181 18.81 6.88 -8.89
CA VAL A 181 17.47 7.35 -9.29
C VAL A 181 17.51 7.99 -10.67
N GLU A 182 18.50 8.84 -10.95
CA GLU A 182 18.68 9.46 -12.27
C GLU A 182 18.93 8.42 -13.38
N GLU A 183 19.75 7.41 -13.11
CA GLU A 183 19.98 6.29 -14.06
C GLU A 183 18.66 5.55 -14.37
N LEU A 184 17.85 5.25 -13.35
CA LEU A 184 16.57 4.57 -13.51
C LEU A 184 15.57 5.43 -14.26
N LEU A 185 15.54 6.73 -13.98
CA LEU A 185 14.71 7.69 -14.68
C LEU A 185 15.11 7.81 -16.15
N ALA A 186 16.40 7.87 -16.44
CA ALA A 186 16.91 7.93 -17.80
C ALA A 186 16.52 6.70 -18.63
N LYS A 187 16.50 5.51 -18.00
CA LYS A 187 16.03 4.27 -18.65
C LYS A 187 14.51 4.25 -18.87
N ALA A 188 13.75 4.94 -18.02
CA ALA A 188 12.29 5.01 -18.10
C ALA A 188 11.76 6.14 -18.99
N ARG A 189 12.63 6.94 -19.62
CA ARG A 189 12.27 8.10 -20.46
C ARG A 189 11.54 7.70 -21.74
N VAL A 190 10.29 7.37 -21.58
CA VAL A 190 9.25 7.55 -22.58
C VAL A 190 8.61 8.89 -22.26
N LYS A 191 8.45 9.80 -23.26
CA LYS A 191 7.84 11.16 -23.15
C LYS A 191 6.94 11.35 -21.93
N MET A 192 7.52 11.70 -20.77
CA MET A 192 6.79 12.06 -19.56
C MET A 192 6.68 13.58 -19.51
N ASP A 193 5.52 14.10 -19.11
CA ASP A 193 5.42 15.50 -18.72
C ASP A 193 6.14 15.72 -17.37
N ARG A 194 6.40 16.98 -17.05
CA ARG A 194 7.14 17.35 -15.83
C ARG A 194 6.51 16.82 -14.54
N GLU A 195 5.19 16.82 -14.46
CA GLU A 195 4.47 16.34 -13.27
C GLU A 195 4.63 14.83 -13.10
N THR A 196 4.51 14.08 -14.19
CA THR A 196 4.72 12.62 -14.22
C THR A 196 6.16 12.27 -13.89
N GLU A 197 7.14 13.03 -14.42
CA GLU A 197 8.56 12.84 -14.10
C GLU A 197 8.83 13.04 -12.60
N GLU A 198 8.31 14.11 -11.99
CA GLU A 198 8.46 14.37 -10.56
C GLU A 198 7.82 13.26 -9.69
N LYS A 199 6.63 12.78 -10.05
CA LYS A 199 5.96 11.67 -9.37
C LYS A 199 6.78 10.39 -9.47
N THR A 200 7.29 10.09 -10.67
CA THR A 200 8.13 8.92 -10.94
C THR A 200 9.44 9.00 -10.16
N ARG A 201 10.10 10.15 -10.16
CA ARG A 201 11.31 10.41 -9.37
C ARG A 201 11.10 10.12 -7.89
N ARG A 202 10.02 10.66 -7.28
CA ARG A 202 9.69 10.41 -5.87
C ARG A 202 9.42 8.94 -5.59
N ALA A 203 8.77 8.24 -6.51
CA ALA A 203 8.51 6.80 -6.37
C ALA A 203 9.80 5.98 -6.45
N LEU A 204 10.67 6.29 -7.41
CA LEU A 204 11.97 5.65 -7.57
C LEU A 204 12.87 5.92 -6.35
N SER A 205 12.94 7.16 -5.86
CA SER A 205 13.73 7.48 -4.67
C SER A 205 13.32 6.65 -3.46
N ARG A 206 12.02 6.52 -3.20
CA ARG A 206 11.53 5.67 -2.08
C ARG A 206 11.83 4.20 -2.30
N ARG A 207 11.71 3.72 -3.55
CA ARG A 207 12.02 2.33 -3.89
C ARG A 207 13.50 2.05 -3.69
N THR A 208 14.38 2.87 -4.27
CA THR A 208 15.84 2.70 -4.19
C THR A 208 16.32 2.80 -2.73
N LEU A 209 15.75 3.72 -1.93
CA LEU A 209 16.05 3.82 -0.51
C LEU A 209 15.67 2.54 0.24
N ARG A 210 14.50 1.95 -0.04
CA ARG A 210 14.10 0.68 0.57
C ARG A 210 15.02 -0.46 0.18
N GLU A 211 15.37 -0.56 -1.09
CA GLU A 211 16.30 -1.58 -1.59
C GLU A 211 17.67 -1.45 -0.91
N GLU A 212 18.20 -0.23 -0.77
CA GLU A 212 19.52 0.03 -0.15
C GLU A 212 19.53 -0.31 1.35
N LEU A 213 18.46 0.03 2.08
CA LEU A 213 18.38 -0.16 3.53
C LEU A 213 17.67 -1.45 3.93
N ALA A 214 17.24 -2.28 2.99
CA ALA A 214 16.38 -3.44 3.23
C ALA A 214 15.14 -3.12 4.08
N LEU A 215 14.52 -1.94 3.85
CA LEU A 215 13.37 -1.46 4.60
C LEU A 215 12.10 -2.19 4.20
N PRO A 216 11.30 -2.65 5.16
CA PRO A 216 9.98 -3.17 4.89
C PRO A 216 9.06 -2.05 4.38
N ARG A 217 8.08 -2.42 3.58
CA ARG A 217 6.97 -1.52 3.25
C ARG A 217 5.99 -1.51 4.42
N LEU A 218 5.68 -0.32 4.94
CA LEU A 218 4.73 -0.20 6.04
C LEU A 218 3.30 -0.28 5.49
N THR A 219 2.76 -1.49 5.50
CA THR A 219 1.40 -1.80 5.00
C THR A 219 0.87 -3.05 5.70
N LEU A 220 -0.45 -3.14 5.87
CA LEU A 220 -1.12 -4.37 6.29
C LEU A 220 -1.11 -5.42 5.16
N LEU A 221 -1.04 -4.95 3.93
CA LEU A 221 -0.94 -5.78 2.73
C LEU A 221 0.49 -6.34 2.64
N GLY A 222 0.66 -7.59 2.20
CA GLY A 222 1.96 -8.25 2.17
C GLY A 222 3.03 -7.50 1.36
N ASP A 223 4.29 -7.79 1.66
CA ASP A 223 5.43 -7.36 0.84
C ASP A 223 5.60 -8.35 -0.32
N ASP A 224 5.19 -7.96 -1.51
CA ASP A 224 5.63 -8.54 -2.78
C ASP A 224 6.25 -7.47 -3.68
#